data_c3a24976180dc324fd1fc64ae1628096
#
_entry.id   c3a24976180dc324fd1fc64ae1628096
#
_cell.length_a   1.000
_cell.length_b   1.000
_cell.length_c   1.000
_cell.angle_alpha   90.00
_cell.angle_beta   90.00
_cell.angle_gamma   90.00
#
_symmetry.space_group_name_H-M   'P 1'
#
loop_
_entity.id
_entity.type
_entity.pdbx_description
1 polymer ?
#
loop_
_entity_poly.entity_id
_entity_poly.type
_entity_poly.pdbx_seq_one_letter_code
_entity_poly.pdbx_strand_id
1 'polypeptide(L)'
;MRGDNDQLASFWMPFTANKSFKAHPRQLVAASGMHYQSGDGRAILDGTSGLWCSNAGHCRPEITEAIAKAAATLDFAPTFQLGHPLPFELAQRLAALMPEGLDRIFFTNSGSESVDTALKIALNIQRAKGQGTRTRLIGRERGYHGTGFGGISVGGLVNNRRAFGGGLPGVDHLRHTHDIERNAFTRGFPKHGAELADDLQRLVDLHGADTIAAVIVEPMAGSTGVLVPPVGYLQRLREICDRHGIILIFDEVITAFGRVGGATAAGQWGVTPDIITMAKGLTNAAVPMGAVAVKRELHDAVIDSVPGGIELFHGYTYSGHPLASAAGLATLDLYARDGLFDRANELASYWEDAAHSLKGARHVIDIRTIGLVAGIELEPRAGAPTARAMELFHACFDNGLLVRATGDIIALSPPLIVEKVQIDEMFGKIGELLRAIE
;
A
#
# COMPACT_ATOMS: atom_id res chain seq x y z
N MET A 1 -19.81 -4.49 39.13
CA MET A 1 -19.41 -3.54 38.09
C MET A 1 -18.08 -4.06 37.55
N ARG A 2 -18.03 -4.47 36.26
CA ARG A 2 -16.75 -4.80 35.60
C ARG A 2 -16.04 -3.47 35.38
N GLY A 3 -14.80 -3.34 35.84
CA GLY A 3 -14.06 -2.08 35.73
C GLY A 3 -13.74 -1.71 34.28
N ASP A 4 -13.37 -0.45 34.01
CA ASP A 4 -13.03 0.09 32.67
C ASP A 4 -12.03 -0.75 31.87
N ASN A 5 -11.20 -1.53 32.57
CA ASN A 5 -10.24 -2.46 31.95
C ASN A 5 -10.92 -3.66 31.25
N ASP A 6 -12.17 -4.00 31.58
CA ASP A 6 -12.91 -5.12 31.00
C ASP A 6 -13.49 -4.78 29.62
N GLN A 7 -13.73 -3.49 29.32
CA GLN A 7 -14.25 -3.06 28.01
C GLN A 7 -13.23 -3.23 26.88
N LEU A 8 -11.95 -3.10 27.18
CA LEU A 8 -10.88 -3.27 26.19
C LEU A 8 -10.51 -4.75 25.95
N ALA A 9 -10.94 -5.65 26.84
CA ALA A 9 -10.48 -7.05 26.86
C ALA A 9 -10.92 -7.82 25.60
N SER A 10 -12.16 -7.63 25.15
CA SER A 10 -12.79 -8.43 24.09
C SER A 10 -12.25 -8.16 22.68
N PHE A 11 -11.64 -6.99 22.43
CA PHE A 11 -11.11 -6.67 21.12
C PHE A 11 -9.66 -7.16 20.99
N TRP A 12 -9.44 -8.13 20.11
CA TRP A 12 -8.10 -8.57 19.73
C TRP A 12 -7.58 -7.67 18.62
N MET A 13 -6.78 -6.69 18.99
CA MET A 13 -6.26 -5.69 18.05
C MET A 13 -5.22 -6.31 17.10
N PRO A 14 -5.35 -6.03 15.78
CA PRO A 14 -4.42 -6.55 14.78
C PRO A 14 -3.04 -5.85 14.87
N PHE A 15 -1.97 -6.58 14.57
CA PHE A 15 -0.59 -6.06 14.53
C PHE A 15 -0.19 -5.23 15.77
N THR A 16 -0.71 -5.59 16.94
CA THR A 16 -0.57 -4.81 18.17
C THR A 16 -0.10 -5.69 19.31
N ALA A 17 0.84 -5.19 20.12
CA ALA A 17 1.18 -5.77 21.43
C ALA A 17 0.01 -5.49 22.39
N ASN A 18 -1.04 -6.32 22.33
CA ASN A 18 -2.33 -6.09 22.99
C ASN A 18 -2.21 -5.81 24.49
N LYS A 19 -1.35 -6.57 25.20
CA LYS A 19 -1.15 -6.36 26.64
C LYS A 19 -0.60 -4.95 26.94
N SER A 20 0.40 -4.50 26.18
CA SER A 20 1.01 -3.18 26.34
C SER A 20 0.04 -2.07 25.96
N PHE A 21 -0.68 -2.23 24.81
CA PHE A 21 -1.66 -1.23 24.38
C PHE A 21 -2.80 -1.05 25.40
N LYS A 22 -3.35 -2.18 25.90
CA LYS A 22 -4.49 -2.13 26.84
C LYS A 22 -4.10 -1.58 28.20
N ALA A 23 -2.82 -1.61 28.58
CA ALA A 23 -2.31 -0.95 29.77
C ALA A 23 -2.21 0.58 29.59
N HIS A 24 -1.90 1.05 28.38
CA HIS A 24 -1.75 2.47 28.03
C HIS A 24 -2.43 2.75 26.68
N PRO A 25 -3.78 2.80 26.62
CA PRO A 25 -4.52 2.87 25.38
C PRO A 25 -4.38 4.25 24.71
N ARG A 26 -4.02 4.25 23.43
CA ARG A 26 -3.99 5.42 22.56
C ARG A 26 -5.22 5.42 21.67
N GLN A 27 -6.33 5.93 22.19
CA GLN A 27 -7.61 5.96 21.48
C GLN A 27 -7.76 7.25 20.68
N LEU A 28 -8.26 7.13 19.45
CA LEU A 28 -8.66 8.22 18.58
C LEU A 28 -10.19 8.23 18.52
N VAL A 29 -10.81 9.35 18.85
CA VAL A 29 -12.28 9.46 19.06
C VAL A 29 -12.97 10.32 18.02
N ALA A 30 -12.23 11.18 17.32
CA ALA A 30 -12.72 11.99 16.21
C ALA A 30 -11.59 12.31 15.24
N ALA A 31 -11.93 12.80 14.05
CA ALA A 31 -10.96 13.26 13.07
C ALA A 31 -11.54 14.38 12.19
N SER A 32 -10.69 15.28 11.67
CA SER A 32 -11.04 16.30 10.69
C SER A 32 -9.79 16.79 9.95
N GLY A 33 -9.86 16.85 8.63
CA GLY A 33 -8.75 17.34 7.80
C GLY A 33 -7.45 16.60 8.07
N MET A 34 -6.46 17.30 8.65
CA MET A 34 -5.13 16.75 8.97
C MET A 34 -5.01 16.15 10.36
N HIS A 35 -6.07 16.18 11.19
CA HIS A 35 -5.93 15.87 12.61
C HIS A 35 -6.91 14.79 13.07
N TYR A 36 -6.42 13.95 13.97
CA TYR A 36 -7.25 13.18 14.89
C TYR A 36 -7.43 13.92 16.21
N GLN A 37 -8.45 13.55 16.96
CA GLN A 37 -8.62 13.88 18.36
C GLN A 37 -8.42 12.61 19.20
N SER A 38 -7.52 12.67 20.16
CA SER A 38 -7.32 11.58 21.12
C SER A 38 -8.40 11.56 22.21
N GLY A 39 -8.54 10.43 22.90
CA GLY A 39 -9.53 10.26 23.98
C GLY A 39 -9.37 11.22 25.17
N ASP A 40 -8.19 11.81 25.35
CA ASP A 40 -7.88 12.84 26.33
C ASP A 40 -8.04 14.29 25.79
N GLY A 41 -8.58 14.43 24.57
CA GLY A 41 -8.92 15.71 23.95
C GLY A 41 -7.80 16.42 23.18
N ARG A 42 -6.59 15.83 23.07
CA ARG A 42 -5.49 16.44 22.31
C ARG A 42 -5.72 16.32 20.80
N ALA A 43 -5.32 17.36 20.06
CA ALA A 43 -5.19 17.27 18.61
C ALA A 43 -3.91 16.52 18.25
N ILE A 44 -4.03 15.52 17.36
CA ILE A 44 -2.92 14.70 16.88
C ILE A 44 -2.78 14.93 15.38
N LEU A 45 -1.72 15.59 14.95
CA LEU A 45 -1.39 15.79 13.54
C LEU A 45 -1.10 14.44 12.88
N ASP A 46 -1.81 14.13 11.80
CA ASP A 46 -1.67 12.83 11.11
C ASP A 46 -0.52 12.85 10.09
N GLY A 47 0.63 12.37 10.50
CA GLY A 47 1.79 12.18 9.61
C GLY A 47 1.75 10.90 8.77
N THR A 48 0.65 10.12 8.80
CA THR A 48 0.59 8.79 8.18
C THR A 48 -0.67 8.51 7.34
N SER A 49 -1.55 9.49 7.15
CA SER A 49 -2.89 9.28 6.56
C SER A 49 -3.61 8.07 7.21
N GLY A 50 -3.62 8.01 8.53
CA GLY A 50 -4.02 6.83 9.28
C GLY A 50 -3.06 5.66 9.07
N LEU A 51 -3.33 4.82 8.09
CA LEU A 51 -2.44 3.72 7.63
C LEU A 51 -2.20 3.83 6.12
N TRP A 52 -1.68 4.96 5.64
CA TRP A 52 -1.44 5.25 4.22
C TRP A 52 -2.74 5.32 3.41
N CYS A 53 -3.88 5.73 4.00
CA CYS A 53 -5.20 5.52 3.41
C CYS A 53 -5.99 6.80 3.17
N SER A 54 -5.98 7.76 4.14
CA SER A 54 -6.83 8.96 4.11
C SER A 54 -6.17 10.09 3.32
N ASN A 55 -5.91 9.83 2.03
CA ASN A 55 -5.13 10.72 1.17
C ASN A 55 -5.78 12.10 1.00
N ALA A 56 -7.11 12.19 0.98
CA ALA A 56 -7.84 13.47 0.88
C ALA A 56 -8.10 14.15 2.24
N GLY A 57 -7.54 13.60 3.34
CA GLY A 57 -7.83 14.05 4.70
C GLY A 57 -9.09 13.43 5.30
N HIS A 58 -9.30 13.67 6.59
CA HIS A 58 -10.32 12.99 7.38
C HIS A 58 -11.69 13.67 7.28
N CYS A 59 -12.75 12.85 7.40
CA CYS A 59 -14.15 13.26 7.54
C CYS A 59 -14.59 14.30 6.48
N ARG A 60 -14.20 14.07 5.22
CA ARG A 60 -14.61 14.93 4.11
C ARG A 60 -16.14 14.85 3.91
N PRO A 61 -16.85 15.98 3.97
CA PRO A 61 -18.31 16.01 3.85
C PRO A 61 -18.81 15.34 2.57
N GLU A 62 -18.13 15.54 1.46
CA GLU A 62 -18.51 15.00 0.15
C GLU A 62 -18.56 13.46 0.17
N ILE A 63 -17.61 12.82 0.85
CA ILE A 63 -17.56 11.37 0.99
C ILE A 63 -18.64 10.88 1.96
N THR A 64 -18.79 11.54 3.10
CA THR A 64 -19.79 11.13 4.11
C THR A 64 -21.22 11.28 3.63
N GLU A 65 -21.52 12.34 2.88
CA GLU A 65 -22.82 12.57 2.25
C GLU A 65 -23.12 11.54 1.15
N ALA A 66 -22.12 11.19 0.32
CA ALA A 66 -22.26 10.16 -0.71
C ALA A 66 -22.58 8.79 -0.08
N ILE A 67 -21.88 8.43 1.00
CA ILE A 67 -22.14 7.20 1.76
C ILE A 67 -23.56 7.20 2.35
N ALA A 68 -23.97 8.30 3.02
CA ALA A 68 -25.28 8.42 3.63
C ALA A 68 -26.41 8.31 2.58
N LYS A 69 -26.25 8.96 1.43
CA LYS A 69 -27.17 8.87 0.31
C LYS A 69 -27.26 7.42 -0.23
N ALA A 70 -26.14 6.76 -0.44
CA ALA A 70 -26.12 5.37 -0.89
C ALA A 70 -26.81 4.45 0.12
N ALA A 71 -26.50 4.58 1.40
CA ALA A 71 -27.13 3.80 2.48
C ALA A 71 -28.67 3.95 2.53
N ALA A 72 -29.16 5.16 2.26
CA ALA A 72 -30.61 5.45 2.24
C ALA A 72 -31.31 4.97 0.96
N THR A 73 -30.57 4.72 -0.12
CA THR A 73 -31.16 4.37 -1.43
C THR A 73 -31.01 2.89 -1.76
N LEU A 74 -29.82 2.32 -1.55
CA LEU A 74 -29.45 0.93 -1.84
C LEU A 74 -28.31 0.55 -0.91
N ASP A 75 -28.62 -0.04 0.22
CA ASP A 75 -27.65 -0.44 1.24
C ASP A 75 -26.76 -1.62 0.79
N PHE A 76 -27.33 -2.55 0.04
CA PHE A 76 -26.63 -3.70 -0.56
C PHE A 76 -27.31 -4.17 -1.85
N ALA A 77 -26.52 -4.61 -2.81
CA ALA A 77 -26.96 -5.37 -3.96
C ALA A 77 -25.90 -6.46 -4.28
N PRO A 78 -26.31 -7.72 -4.55
CA PRO A 78 -25.36 -8.75 -4.95
C PRO A 78 -24.81 -8.42 -6.35
N THR A 79 -23.53 -8.71 -6.57
CA THR A 79 -22.88 -8.57 -7.88
C THR A 79 -22.66 -9.92 -8.58
N PHE A 80 -23.16 -11.01 -7.99
CA PHE A 80 -23.17 -12.33 -8.63
C PHE A 80 -24.39 -12.46 -9.55
N GLN A 81 -24.17 -12.32 -10.88
CA GLN A 81 -25.18 -12.36 -11.93
C GLN A 81 -26.26 -11.25 -11.85
N LEU A 82 -26.08 -10.29 -10.96
CA LEU A 82 -26.86 -9.07 -10.80
C LEU A 82 -25.89 -7.90 -10.74
N GLY A 83 -26.40 -6.68 -10.74
CA GLY A 83 -25.56 -5.50 -10.65
C GLY A 83 -26.34 -4.24 -10.29
N HIS A 84 -25.61 -3.17 -10.01
CA HIS A 84 -26.15 -1.83 -9.83
C HIS A 84 -25.19 -0.80 -10.48
N PRO A 85 -25.63 0.44 -10.77
CA PRO A 85 -24.85 1.38 -11.60
C PRO A 85 -23.50 1.79 -11.02
N LEU A 86 -23.38 1.99 -9.69
CA LEU A 86 -22.22 2.65 -9.08
C LEU A 86 -20.87 1.93 -9.32
N PRO A 87 -20.73 0.59 -9.21
CA PRO A 87 -19.44 -0.05 -9.47
C PRO A 87 -19.04 0.02 -10.96
N PHE A 88 -19.99 0.04 -11.89
CA PHE A 88 -19.66 0.22 -13.31
C PHE A 88 -19.10 1.62 -13.58
N GLU A 89 -19.73 2.66 -12.99
CA GLU A 89 -19.23 4.03 -13.06
C GLU A 89 -17.86 4.17 -12.41
N LEU A 90 -17.69 3.61 -11.20
CA LEU A 90 -16.40 3.63 -10.52
C LEU A 90 -15.31 2.89 -11.30
N ALA A 91 -15.64 1.73 -11.91
CA ALA A 91 -14.70 0.97 -12.73
C ALA A 91 -14.26 1.78 -13.95
N GLN A 92 -15.19 2.44 -14.63
CA GLN A 92 -14.88 3.31 -15.78
C GLN A 92 -13.95 4.46 -15.38
N ARG A 93 -14.22 5.11 -14.26
CA ARG A 93 -13.39 6.22 -13.75
C ARG A 93 -12.03 5.78 -13.29
N LEU A 94 -11.92 4.62 -12.64
CA LEU A 94 -10.64 4.03 -12.28
C LEU A 94 -9.83 3.66 -13.52
N ALA A 95 -10.45 3.03 -14.51
CA ALA A 95 -9.79 2.68 -15.77
C ALA A 95 -9.17 3.92 -16.46
N ALA A 96 -9.83 5.07 -16.38
CA ALA A 96 -9.32 6.33 -16.94
C ALA A 96 -8.07 6.88 -16.20
N LEU A 97 -7.82 6.43 -14.98
CA LEU A 97 -6.63 6.81 -14.19
C LEU A 97 -5.46 5.83 -14.36
N MET A 98 -5.71 4.65 -14.92
CA MET A 98 -4.70 3.62 -15.08
C MET A 98 -3.82 3.87 -16.30
N PRO A 99 -2.61 3.31 -16.36
CA PRO A 99 -1.83 3.25 -17.60
C PRO A 99 -2.64 2.62 -18.74
N GLU A 100 -2.36 3.05 -19.97
CA GLU A 100 -3.05 2.58 -21.17
C GLU A 100 -3.11 1.03 -21.23
N GLY A 101 -4.29 0.51 -21.54
CA GLY A 101 -4.58 -0.91 -21.63
C GLY A 101 -4.95 -1.61 -20.31
N LEU A 102 -4.72 -1.02 -19.15
CA LEU A 102 -5.10 -1.54 -17.83
C LEU A 102 -6.52 -1.08 -17.45
N ASP A 103 -7.54 -1.49 -18.19
CA ASP A 103 -8.89 -0.96 -18.11
C ASP A 103 -9.98 -1.98 -17.71
N ARG A 104 -9.59 -3.14 -17.21
CA ARG A 104 -10.52 -4.14 -16.67
C ARG A 104 -10.38 -4.19 -15.16
N ILE A 105 -11.45 -3.80 -14.47
CA ILE A 105 -11.44 -3.60 -13.02
C ILE A 105 -12.23 -4.70 -12.32
N PHE A 106 -11.62 -5.34 -11.33
CA PHE A 106 -12.28 -6.28 -10.42
C PHE A 106 -12.27 -5.71 -9.00
N PHE A 107 -13.43 -5.60 -8.34
CA PHE A 107 -13.54 -5.06 -6.99
C PHE A 107 -13.42 -6.12 -5.90
N THR A 108 -12.74 -5.75 -4.82
CA THR A 108 -12.53 -6.52 -3.60
C THR A 108 -12.85 -5.64 -2.39
N ASN A 109 -12.64 -6.14 -1.16
CA ASN A 109 -12.95 -5.38 0.06
C ASN A 109 -11.70 -4.88 0.79
N SER A 110 -10.52 -5.26 0.34
CA SER A 110 -9.25 -4.89 0.98
C SER A 110 -8.06 -5.08 0.03
N GLY A 111 -6.89 -4.50 0.38
CA GLY A 111 -5.65 -4.76 -0.34
C GLY A 111 -5.21 -6.23 -0.28
N SER A 112 -5.46 -6.92 0.85
CA SER A 112 -5.15 -8.35 0.99
C SER A 112 -5.94 -9.19 0.01
N GLU A 113 -7.24 -8.91 -0.14
CA GLU A 113 -8.08 -9.57 -1.13
C GLU A 113 -7.70 -9.19 -2.56
N SER A 114 -7.31 -7.93 -2.81
CA SER A 114 -6.81 -7.50 -4.12
C SER A 114 -5.59 -8.30 -4.56
N VAL A 115 -4.64 -8.52 -3.65
CA VAL A 115 -3.44 -9.32 -3.94
C VAL A 115 -3.82 -10.78 -4.20
N ASP A 116 -4.56 -11.43 -3.31
CA ASP A 116 -4.97 -12.83 -3.50
C ASP A 116 -5.78 -13.01 -4.81
N THR A 117 -6.59 -12.02 -5.17
CA THR A 117 -7.34 -11.97 -6.43
C THR A 117 -6.39 -11.83 -7.63
N ALA A 118 -5.42 -10.91 -7.58
CA ALA A 118 -4.45 -10.71 -8.65
C ALA A 118 -3.62 -11.97 -8.93
N LEU A 119 -3.19 -12.67 -7.88
CA LEU A 119 -2.47 -13.95 -8.02
C LEU A 119 -3.35 -15.02 -8.70
N LYS A 120 -4.63 -15.14 -8.30
CA LYS A 120 -5.58 -16.05 -8.93
C LYS A 120 -5.87 -15.69 -10.40
N ILE A 121 -6.04 -14.39 -10.68
CA ILE A 121 -6.20 -13.90 -12.06
C ILE A 121 -4.98 -14.26 -12.90
N ALA A 122 -3.77 -14.04 -12.39
CA ALA A 122 -2.54 -14.39 -13.10
C ALA A 122 -2.46 -15.88 -13.45
N LEU A 123 -2.80 -16.77 -12.49
CA LEU A 123 -2.87 -18.22 -12.72
C LEU A 123 -3.93 -18.57 -13.77
N ASN A 124 -5.10 -17.93 -13.70
CA ASN A 124 -6.19 -18.16 -14.66
C ASN A 124 -5.84 -17.68 -16.07
N ILE A 125 -5.17 -16.55 -16.20
CA ILE A 125 -4.65 -16.04 -17.48
C ILE A 125 -3.68 -17.05 -18.11
N GLN A 126 -2.73 -17.56 -17.35
CA GLN A 126 -1.77 -18.54 -17.86
C GLN A 126 -2.48 -19.82 -18.34
N ARG A 127 -3.49 -20.27 -17.58
CA ARG A 127 -4.31 -21.42 -17.98
C ARG A 127 -5.12 -21.14 -19.24
N ALA A 128 -5.75 -19.97 -19.37
CA ALA A 128 -6.51 -19.57 -20.55
C ALA A 128 -5.64 -19.51 -21.81
N LYS A 129 -4.36 -19.13 -21.65
CA LYS A 129 -3.34 -19.17 -22.72
C LYS A 129 -2.79 -20.56 -23.04
N GLY A 130 -3.34 -21.62 -22.45
CA GLY A 130 -2.85 -23.00 -22.63
C GLY A 130 -1.53 -23.30 -21.90
N GLN A 131 -1.10 -22.42 -20.99
CA GLN A 131 0.14 -22.54 -20.22
C GLN A 131 -0.10 -22.96 -18.77
N GLY A 132 -0.94 -23.97 -18.55
CA GLY A 132 -1.39 -24.40 -17.22
C GLY A 132 -0.28 -24.95 -16.30
N THR A 133 0.91 -25.20 -16.81
CA THR A 133 2.11 -25.57 -16.03
C THR A 133 2.71 -24.39 -15.28
N ARG A 134 2.42 -23.15 -15.70
CA ARG A 134 2.85 -21.93 -15.01
C ARG A 134 2.05 -21.71 -13.73
N THR A 135 2.55 -22.20 -12.62
CA THR A 135 1.90 -22.13 -11.31
C THR A 135 2.77 -21.48 -10.24
N ARG A 136 4.08 -21.30 -10.54
CA ARG A 136 5.02 -20.68 -9.61
C ARG A 136 4.79 -19.17 -9.53
N LEU A 137 4.81 -18.64 -8.30
CA LEU A 137 4.67 -17.22 -8.00
C LEU A 137 5.98 -16.69 -7.42
N ILE A 138 6.38 -15.50 -7.83
CA ILE A 138 7.60 -14.86 -7.35
C ILE A 138 7.22 -13.59 -6.59
N GLY A 139 7.68 -13.48 -5.33
CA GLY A 139 7.57 -12.26 -4.54
C GLY A 139 8.93 -11.58 -4.35
N ARG A 140 9.02 -10.72 -3.35
CA ARG A 140 10.28 -10.06 -2.98
C ARG A 140 10.48 -10.07 -1.47
N GLU A 141 11.71 -10.30 -1.00
CA GLU A 141 12.10 -10.11 0.39
C GLU A 141 11.71 -8.71 0.86
N ARG A 142 11.30 -8.57 2.12
CA ARG A 142 10.78 -7.32 2.69
C ARG A 142 9.56 -6.75 1.94
N GLY A 143 8.88 -7.53 1.09
CA GLY A 143 7.59 -7.17 0.50
C GLY A 143 6.45 -7.40 1.48
N TYR A 144 5.42 -6.52 1.43
CA TYR A 144 4.18 -6.71 2.17
C TYR A 144 2.99 -6.69 1.22
N HIS A 145 2.28 -7.81 1.14
CA HIS A 145 1.18 -8.00 0.20
C HIS A 145 -0.13 -8.41 0.90
N GLY A 146 -0.33 -7.88 2.12
CA GLY A 146 -1.53 -8.19 2.90
C GLY A 146 -1.39 -9.46 3.76
N THR A 147 -2.54 -9.97 4.24
CA THR A 147 -2.62 -11.02 5.26
C THR A 147 -3.33 -12.29 4.81
N GLY A 148 -3.82 -12.35 3.56
CA GLY A 148 -4.27 -13.59 2.93
C GLY A 148 -3.11 -14.57 2.74
N PHE A 149 -3.39 -15.89 2.66
CA PHE A 149 -2.33 -16.89 2.48
C PHE A 149 -1.54 -16.71 1.19
N GLY A 150 -2.15 -16.21 0.11
CA GLY A 150 -1.43 -15.80 -1.10
C GLY A 150 -0.48 -14.65 -0.81
N GLY A 151 -1.00 -13.57 -0.22
CA GLY A 151 -0.23 -12.37 0.11
C GLY A 151 0.93 -12.62 1.05
N ILE A 152 0.77 -13.41 2.13
CA ILE A 152 1.88 -13.76 3.03
C ILE A 152 2.89 -14.72 2.39
N SER A 153 2.46 -15.54 1.41
CA SER A 153 3.36 -16.45 0.70
C SER A 153 4.32 -15.71 -0.21
N VAL A 154 3.83 -14.75 -1.01
CA VAL A 154 4.67 -13.90 -1.87
C VAL A 154 5.30 -12.74 -1.10
N GLY A 155 4.82 -12.44 0.12
CA GLY A 155 5.42 -11.46 1.02
C GLY A 155 6.75 -11.91 1.59
N GLY A 156 7.58 -10.95 2.01
CA GLY A 156 8.92 -11.20 2.56
C GLY A 156 9.09 -10.78 4.02
N LEU A 157 8.00 -10.65 4.78
CA LEU A 157 8.05 -10.33 6.21
C LEU A 157 8.31 -11.57 7.05
N VAL A 158 9.44 -11.60 7.75
CA VAL A 158 9.90 -12.73 8.57
C VAL A 158 8.86 -13.16 9.61
N ASN A 159 8.20 -12.20 10.27
CA ASN A 159 7.22 -12.50 11.33
C ASN A 159 5.97 -13.21 10.79
N ASN A 160 5.49 -12.86 9.59
CA ASN A 160 4.38 -13.56 8.95
C ASN A 160 4.76 -15.01 8.61
N ARG A 161 5.95 -15.21 8.06
CA ARG A 161 6.45 -16.55 7.72
C ARG A 161 6.65 -17.42 8.95
N ARG A 162 7.20 -16.85 10.02
CA ARG A 162 7.42 -17.56 11.30
C ARG A 162 6.10 -17.97 11.96
N ALA A 163 5.09 -17.10 11.91
CA ALA A 163 3.82 -17.33 12.59
C ALA A 163 2.89 -18.29 11.84
N PHE A 164 2.92 -18.27 10.49
CA PHE A 164 1.91 -18.96 9.66
C PHE A 164 2.50 -20.06 8.76
N GLY A 165 3.79 -20.37 8.89
CA GLY A 165 4.43 -21.47 8.18
C GLY A 165 4.81 -21.16 6.74
N GLY A 166 4.95 -22.22 5.93
CA GLY A 166 5.53 -22.15 4.59
C GLY A 166 4.70 -21.46 3.51
N GLY A 167 3.41 -21.21 3.75
CA GLY A 167 2.52 -20.60 2.76
C GLY A 167 2.18 -21.53 1.58
N LEU A 168 1.89 -20.95 0.42
CA LEU A 168 1.60 -21.69 -0.81
C LEU A 168 2.86 -22.37 -1.36
N PRO A 169 2.74 -23.59 -1.92
CA PRO A 169 3.85 -24.25 -2.60
C PRO A 169 4.25 -23.49 -3.88
N GLY A 170 5.50 -23.64 -4.30
CA GLY A 170 5.98 -23.03 -5.55
C GLY A 170 6.14 -21.52 -5.50
N VAL A 171 6.51 -20.97 -4.35
CA VAL A 171 6.79 -19.53 -4.19
C VAL A 171 8.25 -19.31 -3.93
N ASP A 172 8.87 -18.40 -4.71
CA ASP A 172 10.24 -17.93 -4.54
C ASP A 172 10.27 -16.41 -4.32
N HIS A 173 11.44 -15.88 -3.95
CA HIS A 173 11.61 -14.46 -3.64
C HIS A 173 12.84 -13.89 -4.32
N LEU A 174 12.67 -12.68 -4.88
CA LEU A 174 13.78 -11.80 -5.25
C LEU A 174 14.38 -11.21 -3.98
N ARG A 175 15.67 -10.88 -4.01
CA ARG A 175 16.27 -10.08 -2.94
C ARG A 175 15.62 -8.69 -2.84
N HIS A 176 15.61 -8.13 -1.64
CA HIS A 176 15.17 -6.74 -1.44
C HIS A 176 16.18 -5.74 -2.02
N THR A 177 15.72 -4.51 -2.29
CA THR A 177 16.53 -3.44 -2.91
C THR A 177 17.17 -2.49 -1.89
N HIS A 178 16.98 -2.72 -0.59
CA HIS A 178 17.56 -1.87 0.45
C HIS A 178 19.07 -2.12 0.58
N ASP A 179 19.85 -1.06 0.38
CA ASP A 179 21.31 -1.07 0.43
C ASP A 179 21.81 0.23 1.04
N ILE A 180 21.95 0.23 2.36
CA ILE A 180 22.37 1.41 3.12
C ILE A 180 23.83 1.77 2.87
N GLU A 181 24.68 0.81 2.54
CA GLU A 181 26.11 1.06 2.32
C GLU A 181 26.36 1.93 1.08
N ARG A 182 25.59 1.69 0.01
CA ARG A 182 25.76 2.38 -1.27
C ARG A 182 24.77 3.54 -1.49
N ASN A 183 23.63 3.52 -0.81
CA ASN A 183 22.48 4.38 -1.12
C ASN A 183 22.00 5.24 0.04
N ALA A 184 22.65 5.23 1.22
CA ALA A 184 22.20 6.02 2.36
C ALA A 184 22.03 7.50 2.01
N PHE A 185 20.94 8.11 2.52
CA PHE A 185 20.58 9.50 2.32
C PHE A 185 20.39 9.90 0.84
N THR A 186 20.03 8.93 -0.01
CA THR A 186 19.70 9.24 -1.40
C THR A 186 18.36 10.00 -1.46
N ARG A 187 18.33 11.06 -2.23
CA ARG A 187 17.14 11.83 -2.58
C ARG A 187 16.48 11.19 -3.80
N GLY A 188 15.19 10.85 -3.70
CA GLY A 188 14.47 10.15 -4.76
C GLY A 188 15.01 8.74 -5.01
N PHE A 189 15.21 8.37 -6.27
CA PHE A 189 15.59 7.01 -6.69
C PHE A 189 17.08 6.71 -6.39
N PRO A 190 17.38 5.61 -5.66
CA PRO A 190 18.74 5.13 -5.46
C PRO A 190 19.45 4.80 -6.78
N LYS A 191 20.76 5.08 -6.84
CA LYS A 191 21.58 4.85 -8.04
C LYS A 191 22.03 3.38 -8.20
N HIS A 192 22.15 2.66 -7.09
CA HIS A 192 22.70 1.30 -7.06
C HIS A 192 21.63 0.28 -6.72
N GLY A 193 21.63 -0.87 -7.42
CA GLY A 193 20.73 -1.99 -7.15
C GLY A 193 19.80 -2.39 -8.30
N ALA A 194 19.92 -1.80 -9.50
CA ALA A 194 19.16 -2.25 -10.68
C ALA A 194 19.45 -3.71 -11.02
N GLU A 195 20.67 -4.16 -10.80
CA GLU A 195 21.15 -5.54 -11.01
C GLU A 195 20.44 -6.57 -10.16
N LEU A 196 19.78 -6.17 -9.07
CA LEU A 196 19.00 -7.07 -8.22
C LEU A 196 17.72 -7.59 -8.92
N ALA A 197 17.28 -6.94 -10.00
CA ALA A 197 16.23 -7.46 -10.86
C ALA A 197 16.63 -8.75 -11.59
N ASP A 198 17.93 -9.02 -11.77
CA ASP A 198 18.45 -10.23 -12.40
C ASP A 198 18.21 -11.50 -11.56
N ASP A 199 17.83 -11.35 -10.30
CA ASP A 199 17.34 -12.47 -9.52
C ASP A 199 16.15 -13.17 -10.21
N LEU A 200 15.29 -12.41 -10.93
CA LEU A 200 14.21 -13.00 -11.70
C LEU A 200 14.75 -13.87 -12.85
N GLN A 201 15.78 -13.41 -13.58
CA GLN A 201 16.41 -14.25 -14.62
C GLN A 201 17.04 -15.51 -14.01
N ARG A 202 17.72 -15.39 -12.87
CA ARG A 202 18.28 -16.54 -12.15
C ARG A 202 17.20 -17.57 -11.76
N LEU A 203 16.02 -17.11 -11.33
CA LEU A 203 14.89 -18.01 -11.04
C LEU A 203 14.30 -18.64 -12.31
N VAL A 204 14.28 -17.92 -13.42
CA VAL A 204 13.90 -18.45 -14.74
C VAL A 204 14.88 -19.56 -15.16
N ASP A 205 16.17 -19.34 -15.00
CA ASP A 205 17.22 -20.33 -15.36
C ASP A 205 17.14 -21.58 -14.46
N LEU A 206 16.75 -21.42 -13.20
CA LEU A 206 16.61 -22.52 -12.24
C LEU A 206 15.35 -23.35 -12.47
N HIS A 207 14.20 -22.71 -12.72
CA HIS A 207 12.89 -23.37 -12.71
C HIS A 207 12.30 -23.61 -14.10
N GLY A 208 12.82 -22.96 -15.13
CA GLY A 208 12.20 -22.89 -16.45
C GLY A 208 11.09 -21.81 -16.52
N ALA A 209 11.13 -21.00 -17.57
CA ALA A 209 10.15 -19.93 -17.77
C ALA A 209 8.70 -20.44 -17.81
N ASP A 210 8.49 -21.64 -18.33
CA ASP A 210 7.20 -22.33 -18.49
C ASP A 210 6.57 -22.82 -17.18
N THR A 211 7.26 -22.66 -16.06
CA THR A 211 6.70 -22.96 -14.72
C THR A 211 6.30 -21.70 -13.94
N ILE A 212 6.79 -20.52 -14.34
CA ILE A 212 6.56 -19.26 -13.59
C ILE A 212 5.35 -18.54 -14.16
N ALA A 213 4.35 -18.31 -13.33
CA ALA A 213 3.11 -17.62 -13.69
C ALA A 213 3.26 -16.09 -13.60
N ALA A 214 3.74 -15.61 -12.46
CA ALA A 214 3.78 -14.17 -12.17
C ALA A 214 4.88 -13.81 -11.19
N VAL A 215 5.30 -12.55 -11.26
CA VAL A 215 6.07 -11.86 -10.22
C VAL A 215 5.26 -10.67 -9.69
N ILE A 216 5.23 -10.51 -8.36
CA ILE A 216 4.57 -9.39 -7.69
C ILE A 216 5.58 -8.57 -6.89
N VAL A 217 5.55 -7.25 -7.06
CA VAL A 217 6.35 -6.30 -6.28
C VAL A 217 5.54 -5.05 -5.95
N GLU A 218 5.79 -4.47 -4.79
CA GLU A 218 5.43 -3.07 -4.55
C GLU A 218 6.41 -2.20 -5.38
N PRO A 219 5.96 -1.24 -6.21
CA PRO A 219 6.87 -0.31 -6.89
C PRO A 219 7.79 0.39 -5.89
N MET A 220 7.24 0.88 -4.77
CA MET A 220 7.97 1.28 -3.57
C MET A 220 7.45 0.45 -2.39
N ALA A 221 8.33 -0.28 -1.70
CA ALA A 221 7.92 -1.05 -0.53
C ALA A 221 7.69 -0.12 0.66
N GLY A 222 6.43 0.25 0.88
CA GLY A 222 6.04 1.24 1.88
C GLY A 222 6.11 0.69 3.31
N SER A 223 5.35 -0.37 3.58
CA SER A 223 5.17 -0.94 4.93
C SER A 223 6.45 -1.45 5.58
N THR A 224 7.48 -1.76 4.81
CA THR A 224 8.75 -2.30 5.29
C THR A 224 9.86 -1.27 5.38
N GLY A 225 9.53 0.01 5.25
CA GLY A 225 10.46 1.10 5.54
C GLY A 225 10.74 2.06 4.39
N VAL A 226 9.77 2.27 3.49
CA VAL A 226 9.90 3.21 2.37
C VAL A 226 11.13 2.85 1.50
N LEU A 227 11.12 1.62 0.98
CA LEU A 227 12.20 1.15 0.12
C LEU A 227 11.92 1.60 -1.32
N VAL A 228 12.48 2.73 -1.69
CA VAL A 228 12.40 3.29 -3.04
C VAL A 228 13.16 2.39 -4.01
N PRO A 229 12.61 2.04 -5.19
CA PRO A 229 13.31 1.18 -6.13
C PRO A 229 14.53 1.89 -6.73
N PRO A 230 15.63 1.19 -6.96
CA PRO A 230 16.77 1.75 -7.71
C PRO A 230 16.39 2.13 -9.14
N VAL A 231 17.08 3.14 -9.68
CA VAL A 231 16.94 3.54 -11.09
C VAL A 231 17.13 2.32 -12.00
N GLY A 232 16.16 2.03 -12.88
CA GLY A 232 16.21 0.93 -13.83
C GLY A 232 15.76 -0.44 -13.30
N TYR A 233 15.51 -0.58 -11.98
CA TYR A 233 15.10 -1.86 -11.39
C TYR A 233 13.73 -2.35 -11.92
N LEU A 234 12.72 -1.50 -11.91
CA LEU A 234 11.37 -1.87 -12.37
C LEU A 234 11.34 -2.09 -13.89
N GLN A 235 12.07 -1.28 -14.66
CA GLN A 235 12.22 -1.45 -16.11
C GLN A 235 12.83 -2.82 -16.44
N ARG A 236 13.89 -3.19 -15.73
CA ARG A 236 14.54 -4.47 -15.93
C ARG A 236 13.67 -5.67 -15.55
N LEU A 237 12.87 -5.55 -14.49
CA LEU A 237 11.85 -6.57 -14.17
C LEU A 237 10.84 -6.72 -15.31
N ARG A 238 10.36 -5.60 -15.88
CA ARG A 238 9.43 -5.61 -17.02
C ARG A 238 10.04 -6.31 -18.22
N GLU A 239 11.28 -5.97 -18.57
CA GLU A 239 12.00 -6.58 -19.70
C GLU A 239 12.15 -8.11 -19.55
N ILE A 240 12.49 -8.59 -18.36
CA ILE A 240 12.60 -10.03 -18.08
C ILE A 240 11.22 -10.69 -18.18
N CYS A 241 10.19 -10.08 -17.60
CA CYS A 241 8.82 -10.58 -17.69
C CYS A 241 8.33 -10.69 -19.13
N ASP A 242 8.56 -9.68 -19.96
CA ASP A 242 8.18 -9.67 -21.37
C ASP A 242 8.89 -10.78 -22.16
N ARG A 243 10.18 -10.93 -21.96
CA ARG A 243 11.00 -11.96 -22.63
C ARG A 243 10.51 -13.38 -22.37
N HIS A 244 10.01 -13.61 -21.17
CA HIS A 244 9.65 -14.95 -20.69
C HIS A 244 8.15 -15.21 -20.57
N GLY A 245 7.29 -14.23 -20.90
CA GLY A 245 5.83 -14.34 -20.78
C GLY A 245 5.35 -14.49 -19.33
N ILE A 246 6.08 -13.91 -18.37
CA ILE A 246 5.74 -13.87 -16.94
C ILE A 246 4.86 -12.65 -16.69
N ILE A 247 3.76 -12.82 -15.96
CA ILE A 247 2.87 -11.70 -15.60
C ILE A 247 3.55 -10.84 -14.52
N LEU A 248 3.68 -9.54 -14.79
CA LEU A 248 4.17 -8.56 -13.80
C LEU A 248 2.97 -7.92 -13.08
N ILE A 249 2.96 -8.05 -11.75
CA ILE A 249 1.95 -7.45 -10.88
C ILE A 249 2.61 -6.34 -10.06
N PHE A 250 2.07 -5.11 -10.15
CA PHE A 250 2.42 -4.05 -9.20
C PHE A 250 1.40 -3.97 -8.09
N ASP A 251 1.87 -4.14 -6.86
CA ASP A 251 1.07 -3.85 -5.68
C ASP A 251 1.15 -2.36 -5.37
N GLU A 252 0.13 -1.63 -5.84
CA GLU A 252 0.00 -0.19 -5.64
C GLU A 252 -1.00 0.18 -4.54
N VAL A 253 -1.27 -0.71 -3.62
CA VAL A 253 -2.15 -0.46 -2.48
C VAL A 253 -1.71 0.76 -1.66
N ILE A 254 -0.41 1.08 -1.65
CA ILE A 254 0.14 2.29 -1.01
C ILE A 254 0.43 3.38 -2.05
N THR A 255 1.04 3.05 -3.18
CA THR A 255 1.62 4.03 -4.12
C THR A 255 0.60 4.73 -5.00
N ALA A 256 -0.58 4.12 -5.22
CA ALA A 256 -1.65 4.75 -5.98
C ALA A 256 -2.28 5.98 -5.28
N PHE A 257 -3.08 6.69 -6.05
CA PHE A 257 -3.89 7.83 -5.61
C PHE A 257 -3.08 8.99 -5.02
N GLY A 258 -2.06 9.43 -5.76
CA GLY A 258 -1.30 10.65 -5.47
C GLY A 258 -0.13 10.48 -4.50
N ARG A 259 0.03 9.31 -3.88
CA ARG A 259 1.06 9.10 -2.84
C ARG A 259 2.48 9.39 -3.34
N VAL A 260 2.77 9.02 -4.57
CA VAL A 260 4.07 9.26 -5.24
C VAL A 260 3.99 10.32 -6.35
N GLY A 261 2.93 11.14 -6.34
CA GLY A 261 2.77 12.28 -7.24
C GLY A 261 1.89 12.03 -8.47
N GLY A 262 1.46 10.79 -8.74
CA GLY A 262 0.57 10.45 -9.85
C GLY A 262 -0.60 9.59 -9.42
N ALA A 263 -1.52 9.29 -10.33
CA ALA A 263 -2.62 8.38 -10.06
C ALA A 263 -2.11 6.98 -9.67
N THR A 264 -1.02 6.53 -10.30
CA THR A 264 -0.31 5.27 -10.01
C THR A 264 1.20 5.50 -10.12
N ALA A 265 2.00 4.70 -9.40
CA ALA A 265 3.45 4.68 -9.59
C ALA A 265 3.82 4.16 -10.99
N ALA A 266 3.07 3.20 -11.52
CA ALA A 266 3.23 2.69 -12.88
C ALA A 266 3.18 3.82 -13.92
N GLY A 267 2.15 4.68 -13.86
CA GLY A 267 2.03 5.84 -14.75
C GLY A 267 3.09 6.89 -14.49
N GLN A 268 3.35 7.22 -13.23
CA GLN A 268 4.31 8.25 -12.84
C GLN A 268 5.76 7.87 -13.23
N TRP A 269 6.12 6.59 -13.18
CA TRP A 269 7.50 6.13 -13.42
C TRP A 269 7.68 5.45 -14.78
N GLY A 270 6.65 5.39 -15.61
CA GLY A 270 6.70 4.91 -16.98
C GLY A 270 6.99 3.41 -17.12
N VAL A 271 6.56 2.59 -16.16
CA VAL A 271 6.65 1.11 -16.22
C VAL A 271 5.27 0.51 -16.07
N THR A 272 4.71 0.00 -17.16
CA THR A 272 3.37 -0.59 -17.18
C THR A 272 3.40 -2.07 -16.83
N PRO A 273 2.82 -2.49 -15.69
CA PRO A 273 2.67 -3.91 -15.36
C PRO A 273 1.50 -4.53 -16.14
N ASP A 274 1.26 -5.81 -15.93
CA ASP A 274 0.11 -6.52 -16.50
C ASP A 274 -1.12 -6.43 -15.60
N ILE A 275 -0.89 -6.29 -14.29
CA ILE A 275 -1.93 -6.19 -13.26
C ILE A 275 -1.49 -5.15 -12.22
N ILE A 276 -2.43 -4.34 -11.73
CA ILE A 276 -2.23 -3.43 -10.58
C ILE A 276 -3.24 -3.77 -9.49
N THR A 277 -2.77 -3.90 -8.24
CA THR A 277 -3.65 -3.99 -7.07
C THR A 277 -3.77 -2.66 -6.36
N MET A 278 -4.97 -2.32 -5.90
CA MET A 278 -5.30 -1.06 -5.26
C MET A 278 -6.20 -1.27 -4.05
N ALA A 279 -6.17 -0.32 -3.10
CA ALA A 279 -7.10 -0.20 -1.97
C ALA A 279 -6.92 1.19 -1.31
N LYS A 280 -7.05 1.30 0.00
CA LYS A 280 -6.67 2.47 0.84
C LYS A 280 -7.20 3.81 0.29
N GLY A 281 -6.38 4.55 -0.46
CA GLY A 281 -6.77 5.82 -1.08
C GLY A 281 -7.94 5.73 -2.04
N LEU A 282 -8.32 4.54 -2.50
CA LEU A 282 -9.47 4.31 -3.38
C LEU A 282 -10.78 4.89 -2.83
N THR A 283 -11.02 4.75 -1.54
CA THR A 283 -12.21 5.25 -0.84
C THR A 283 -11.84 6.25 0.27
N ASN A 284 -10.62 6.77 0.26
CA ASN A 284 -10.08 7.57 1.37
C ASN A 284 -10.20 6.86 2.74
N ALA A 285 -10.24 5.53 2.74
CA ALA A 285 -10.48 4.65 3.88
C ALA A 285 -11.84 4.83 4.60
N ALA A 286 -12.76 5.60 4.04
CA ALA A 286 -14.06 5.83 4.67
C ALA A 286 -14.94 4.56 4.66
N VAL A 287 -14.80 3.72 3.63
CA VAL A 287 -15.43 2.39 3.53
C VAL A 287 -14.40 1.40 2.99
N PRO A 288 -14.28 0.18 3.55
CA PRO A 288 -13.39 -0.84 3.02
C PRO A 288 -13.68 -1.17 1.57
N MET A 289 -12.67 -1.07 0.70
CA MET A 289 -12.70 -1.49 -0.69
C MET A 289 -11.29 -1.70 -1.21
N GLY A 290 -11.16 -2.61 -2.16
CA GLY A 290 -9.97 -2.79 -2.99
C GLY A 290 -10.36 -2.98 -4.45
N ALA A 291 -9.38 -2.95 -5.33
CA ALA A 291 -9.57 -3.18 -6.76
C ALA A 291 -8.32 -3.82 -7.37
N VAL A 292 -8.54 -4.55 -8.45
CA VAL A 292 -7.50 -5.11 -9.32
C VAL A 292 -7.76 -4.59 -10.73
N ALA A 293 -6.79 -3.90 -11.30
CA ALA A 293 -6.81 -3.50 -12.71
C ALA A 293 -5.99 -4.49 -13.53
N VAL A 294 -6.55 -4.97 -14.62
CA VAL A 294 -5.95 -6.00 -15.50
C VAL A 294 -5.87 -5.46 -16.92
N LYS A 295 -4.81 -5.78 -17.64
CA LYS A 295 -4.71 -5.47 -19.07
C LYS A 295 -5.86 -6.10 -19.85
N ARG A 296 -6.47 -5.31 -20.74
CA ARG A 296 -7.60 -5.72 -21.58
C ARG A 296 -7.34 -7.01 -22.31
N GLU A 297 -6.22 -7.13 -23.01
CA GLU A 297 -5.84 -8.33 -23.76
C GLU A 297 -5.76 -9.60 -22.91
N LEU A 298 -5.33 -9.47 -21.64
CA LEU A 298 -5.24 -10.60 -20.72
C LEU A 298 -6.61 -11.00 -20.18
N HIS A 299 -7.45 -10.03 -19.90
CA HIS A 299 -8.84 -10.25 -19.51
C HIS A 299 -9.61 -10.92 -20.67
N ASP A 300 -9.51 -10.38 -21.88
CA ASP A 300 -10.25 -10.88 -23.04
C ASP A 300 -9.83 -12.35 -23.36
N ALA A 301 -8.55 -12.68 -23.21
CA ALA A 301 -8.09 -14.06 -23.33
C ALA A 301 -8.75 -15.03 -22.32
N VAL A 302 -9.08 -14.55 -21.10
CA VAL A 302 -9.83 -15.34 -20.11
C VAL A 302 -11.30 -15.47 -20.53
N ILE A 303 -11.95 -14.38 -20.95
CA ILE A 303 -13.35 -14.38 -21.41
C ILE A 303 -13.53 -15.35 -22.58
N ASP A 304 -12.66 -15.27 -23.59
CA ASP A 304 -12.74 -16.10 -24.79
C ASP A 304 -12.44 -17.58 -24.53
N SER A 305 -11.74 -17.89 -23.43
CA SER A 305 -11.39 -19.28 -23.10
C SER A 305 -12.57 -20.14 -22.60
N VAL A 306 -13.70 -19.52 -22.19
CA VAL A 306 -14.85 -20.21 -21.61
C VAL A 306 -16.16 -19.74 -22.30
N PRO A 307 -16.50 -20.24 -23.48
CA PRO A 307 -17.73 -19.85 -24.16
C PRO A 307 -18.99 -20.21 -23.33
N GLY A 308 -19.73 -19.19 -22.87
CA GLY A 308 -21.04 -19.35 -22.24
C GLY A 308 -21.02 -19.85 -20.79
N GLY A 309 -19.86 -19.77 -20.10
CA GLY A 309 -19.71 -20.14 -18.68
C GLY A 309 -19.24 -18.96 -17.81
N ILE A 310 -18.93 -19.23 -16.54
CA ILE A 310 -18.27 -18.29 -15.62
C ILE A 310 -16.76 -18.41 -15.87
N GLU A 311 -16.15 -17.37 -16.40
CA GLU A 311 -14.76 -17.36 -16.87
C GLU A 311 -13.76 -17.32 -15.71
N LEU A 312 -14.11 -16.60 -14.65
CA LEU A 312 -13.33 -16.52 -13.41
C LEU A 312 -14.22 -16.95 -12.23
N PHE A 313 -14.05 -18.18 -11.76
CA PHE A 313 -14.83 -18.73 -10.64
C PHE A 313 -14.33 -18.19 -9.30
N HIS A 314 -14.44 -16.87 -9.13
CA HIS A 314 -13.95 -16.12 -7.98
C HIS A 314 -14.74 -14.83 -7.79
N GLY A 315 -15.00 -14.44 -6.54
CA GLY A 315 -15.66 -13.20 -6.15
C GLY A 315 -15.89 -13.15 -4.64
N TYR A 316 -16.21 -11.96 -4.15
CA TYR A 316 -16.55 -11.74 -2.74
C TYR A 316 -17.98 -11.24 -2.63
N THR A 317 -18.67 -11.58 -1.56
CA THR A 317 -20.06 -11.14 -1.30
C THR A 317 -20.22 -9.62 -1.42
N TYR A 318 -19.19 -8.87 -1.02
CA TYR A 318 -19.24 -7.40 -1.01
C TYR A 318 -18.44 -6.76 -2.17
N SER A 319 -18.04 -7.52 -3.21
CA SER A 319 -17.44 -6.93 -4.41
C SER A 319 -18.35 -5.87 -5.00
N GLY A 320 -17.85 -4.65 -5.20
CA GLY A 320 -18.63 -3.55 -5.76
C GLY A 320 -19.76 -3.03 -4.87
N HIS A 321 -19.62 -3.13 -3.53
CA HIS A 321 -20.62 -2.70 -2.55
C HIS A 321 -21.12 -1.26 -2.81
N PRO A 322 -22.43 -0.96 -2.74
CA PRO A 322 -22.98 0.36 -3.06
C PRO A 322 -22.33 1.51 -2.28
N LEU A 323 -22.20 1.36 -0.96
CA LEU A 323 -21.59 2.39 -0.11
C LEU A 323 -20.12 2.63 -0.45
N ALA A 324 -19.37 1.54 -0.70
CA ALA A 324 -17.96 1.63 -1.04
C ALA A 324 -17.75 2.25 -2.43
N SER A 325 -18.62 1.90 -3.40
CA SER A 325 -18.60 2.51 -4.74
C SER A 325 -18.94 4.00 -4.70
N ALA A 326 -19.93 4.39 -3.90
CA ALA A 326 -20.26 5.81 -3.68
C ALA A 326 -19.12 6.59 -3.03
N ALA A 327 -18.48 6.01 -2.00
CA ALA A 327 -17.30 6.59 -1.35
C ALA A 327 -16.13 6.73 -2.34
N GLY A 328 -15.88 5.71 -3.17
CA GLY A 328 -14.85 5.74 -4.19
C GLY A 328 -15.08 6.83 -5.23
N LEU A 329 -16.30 6.96 -5.76
CA LEU A 329 -16.68 8.02 -6.71
C LEU A 329 -16.46 9.41 -6.11
N ALA A 330 -16.97 9.67 -4.91
CA ALA A 330 -16.78 10.94 -4.22
C ALA A 330 -15.30 11.23 -3.93
N THR A 331 -14.50 10.20 -3.63
CA THR A 331 -13.06 10.33 -3.42
C THR A 331 -12.34 10.72 -4.69
N LEU A 332 -12.67 10.10 -5.83
CA LEU A 332 -12.09 10.48 -7.13
C LEU A 332 -12.48 11.90 -7.55
N ASP A 333 -13.71 12.35 -7.23
CA ASP A 333 -14.13 13.74 -7.45
C ASP A 333 -13.27 14.72 -6.63
N LEU A 334 -13.01 14.40 -5.38
CA LEU A 334 -12.14 15.21 -4.52
C LEU A 334 -10.72 15.30 -5.06
N TYR A 335 -10.12 14.18 -5.46
CA TYR A 335 -8.76 14.17 -6.03
C TYR A 335 -8.66 15.08 -7.26
N ALA A 336 -9.65 15.00 -8.16
CA ALA A 336 -9.69 15.81 -9.38
C ALA A 336 -9.98 17.30 -9.07
N ARG A 337 -11.01 17.59 -8.28
CA ARG A 337 -11.43 18.95 -7.95
C ARG A 337 -10.35 19.74 -7.20
N ASP A 338 -9.72 19.09 -6.20
CA ASP A 338 -8.74 19.72 -5.33
C ASP A 338 -7.31 19.60 -5.91
N GLY A 339 -7.13 18.98 -7.10
CA GLY A 339 -5.83 18.80 -7.76
C GLY A 339 -4.79 18.08 -6.91
N LEU A 340 -5.21 17.07 -6.11
CA LEU A 340 -4.37 16.53 -5.05
C LEU A 340 -3.12 15.79 -5.57
N PHE A 341 -3.16 15.25 -6.79
CA PHE A 341 -1.98 14.58 -7.38
C PHE A 341 -0.92 15.59 -7.79
N ASP A 342 -1.32 16.69 -8.43
CA ASP A 342 -0.42 17.77 -8.81
C ASP A 342 0.16 18.46 -7.56
N ARG A 343 -0.70 18.69 -6.56
CA ARG A 343 -0.27 19.22 -5.25
C ARG A 343 0.80 18.35 -4.60
N ALA A 344 0.67 17.03 -4.66
CA ALA A 344 1.69 16.12 -4.12
C ALA A 344 3.02 16.26 -4.86
N ASN A 345 3.01 16.43 -6.19
CA ASN A 345 4.20 16.69 -6.97
C ASN A 345 4.85 18.04 -6.61
N GLU A 346 4.05 19.10 -6.49
CA GLU A 346 4.53 20.44 -6.12
C GLU A 346 5.19 20.49 -4.74
N LEU A 347 4.68 19.71 -3.79
CA LEU A 347 5.21 19.65 -2.44
C LEU A 347 6.37 18.67 -2.26
N ALA A 348 6.62 17.79 -3.22
CA ALA A 348 7.56 16.68 -3.07
C ALA A 348 9.00 17.15 -2.75
N SER A 349 9.50 18.21 -3.41
CA SER A 349 10.83 18.73 -3.11
C SER A 349 10.92 19.38 -1.73
N TYR A 350 9.89 20.12 -1.32
CA TYR A 350 9.84 20.71 0.02
C TYR A 350 9.78 19.64 1.12
N TRP A 351 8.97 18.59 0.90
CA TRP A 351 8.91 17.43 1.77
C TRP A 351 10.26 16.72 1.89
N GLU A 352 10.93 16.50 0.77
CA GLU A 352 12.26 15.89 0.73
C GLU A 352 13.29 16.72 1.50
N ASP A 353 13.33 18.05 1.29
CA ASP A 353 14.24 18.96 2.00
C ASP A 353 13.98 18.94 3.51
N ALA A 354 12.72 19.00 3.92
CA ALA A 354 12.34 18.93 5.32
C ALA A 354 12.72 17.58 5.97
N ALA A 355 12.49 16.46 5.29
CA ALA A 355 12.93 15.15 5.77
C ALA A 355 14.45 15.06 5.91
N HIS A 356 15.17 15.48 4.88
CA HIS A 356 16.65 15.45 4.87
C HIS A 356 17.30 16.47 5.80
N SER A 357 16.56 17.45 6.35
CA SER A 357 17.06 18.31 7.43
C SER A 357 17.45 17.53 8.69
N LEU A 358 16.91 16.33 8.86
CA LEU A 358 17.26 15.42 9.96
C LEU A 358 18.58 14.64 9.72
N LYS A 359 19.24 14.80 8.57
CA LYS A 359 20.54 14.20 8.33
C LYS A 359 21.57 14.72 9.33
N GLY A 360 22.23 13.81 10.05
CA GLY A 360 23.14 14.15 11.12
C GLY A 360 22.49 14.34 12.50
N ALA A 361 21.15 14.23 12.59
CA ALA A 361 20.47 14.11 13.88
C ALA A 361 20.89 12.80 14.58
N ARG A 362 20.84 12.81 15.90
CA ARG A 362 21.24 11.66 16.74
C ARG A 362 20.51 10.39 16.28
N HIS A 363 21.21 9.31 16.11
CA HIS A 363 20.75 7.98 15.71
C HIS A 363 20.21 7.85 14.27
N VAL A 364 20.12 8.91 13.48
CA VAL A 364 19.65 8.81 12.09
C VAL A 364 20.79 8.28 11.20
N ILE A 365 20.57 7.10 10.61
CA ILE A 365 21.54 6.43 9.74
C ILE A 365 21.15 6.43 8.27
N ASP A 366 19.86 6.68 7.95
CA ASP A 366 19.41 6.87 6.57
C ASP A 366 18.08 7.63 6.51
N ILE A 367 17.85 8.33 5.39
CA ILE A 367 16.60 9.01 5.07
C ILE A 367 16.27 8.71 3.61
N ARG A 368 15.07 8.23 3.35
CA ARG A 368 14.54 7.92 2.01
C ARG A 368 13.24 8.66 1.77
N THR A 369 13.11 9.26 0.59
CA THR A 369 11.93 10.04 0.21
C THR A 369 11.52 9.76 -1.23
N ILE A 370 10.22 9.77 -1.50
CA ILE A 370 9.64 9.81 -2.85
C ILE A 370 8.21 10.35 -2.77
N GLY A 371 7.83 11.35 -3.61
CA GLY A 371 6.55 12.02 -3.47
C GLY A 371 6.35 12.55 -2.04
N LEU A 372 5.18 12.33 -1.44
CA LEU A 372 4.90 12.68 -0.03
C LEU A 372 5.05 11.46 0.90
N VAL A 373 6.20 10.80 0.80
CA VAL A 373 6.56 9.67 1.65
C VAL A 373 7.97 9.87 2.17
N ALA A 374 8.21 9.56 3.44
CA ALA A 374 9.54 9.55 4.03
C ALA A 374 9.74 8.35 4.95
N GLY A 375 10.93 7.75 4.91
CA GLY A 375 11.42 6.76 5.86
C GLY A 375 12.69 7.28 6.51
N ILE A 376 12.66 7.42 7.83
CA ILE A 376 13.81 7.84 8.65
C ILE A 376 14.31 6.61 9.39
N GLU A 377 15.45 6.08 9.01
CA GLU A 377 16.02 4.88 9.61
C GLU A 377 16.95 5.24 10.76
N LEU A 378 16.73 4.59 11.88
CA LEU A 378 17.47 4.81 13.11
C LEU A 378 18.45 3.67 13.35
N GLU A 379 19.60 3.98 13.91
CA GLU A 379 20.54 2.97 14.40
C GLU A 379 19.83 2.07 15.42
N PRO A 380 19.83 0.73 15.21
CA PRO A 380 19.25 -0.19 16.16
C PRO A 380 19.88 -0.07 17.55
N ARG A 381 19.06 -0.15 18.61
CA ARG A 381 19.60 -0.24 19.97
C ARG A 381 20.24 -1.63 20.18
N ALA A 382 21.47 -1.66 20.66
CA ALA A 382 22.18 -2.92 20.89
C ALA A 382 21.38 -3.85 21.83
N GLY A 383 21.16 -5.09 21.40
CA GLY A 383 20.38 -6.09 22.13
C GLY A 383 18.85 -5.86 22.13
N ALA A 384 18.34 -4.76 21.59
CA ALA A 384 16.93 -4.44 21.54
C ALA A 384 16.54 -3.73 20.21
N PRO A 385 16.68 -4.41 19.06
CA PRO A 385 16.24 -3.85 17.77
C PRO A 385 14.77 -3.44 17.85
N THR A 386 14.37 -2.42 17.10
CA THR A 386 13.06 -1.77 17.09
C THR A 386 12.71 -0.90 18.30
N ALA A 387 13.40 -1.05 19.43
CA ALA A 387 13.05 -0.35 20.66
C ALA A 387 13.13 1.18 20.49
N ARG A 388 14.17 1.69 19.78
CA ARG A 388 14.36 3.13 19.58
C ARG A 388 13.24 3.73 18.70
N ALA A 389 12.89 3.08 17.61
CA ALA A 389 11.78 3.54 16.77
C ALA A 389 10.44 3.50 17.50
N MET A 390 10.22 2.51 18.36
CA MET A 390 9.01 2.43 19.21
C MET A 390 8.98 3.51 20.29
N GLU A 391 10.10 3.83 20.89
CA GLU A 391 10.23 4.94 21.85
C GLU A 391 9.90 6.27 21.17
N LEU A 392 10.49 6.53 20.00
CA LEU A 392 10.19 7.74 19.21
C LEU A 392 8.72 7.78 18.76
N PHE A 393 8.14 6.65 18.36
CA PHE A 393 6.72 6.55 18.03
C PHE A 393 5.81 6.99 19.19
N HIS A 394 6.08 6.51 20.40
CA HIS A 394 5.34 6.89 21.60
C HIS A 394 5.54 8.37 21.93
N ALA A 395 6.78 8.83 21.91
CA ALA A 395 7.10 10.24 22.14
C ALA A 395 6.41 11.18 21.13
N CYS A 396 6.39 10.81 19.84
CA CYS A 396 5.67 11.57 18.83
C CYS A 396 4.16 11.66 19.15
N PHE A 397 3.52 10.53 19.47
CA PHE A 397 2.10 10.52 19.80
C PHE A 397 1.78 11.37 21.05
N ASP A 398 2.61 11.28 22.08
CA ASP A 398 2.47 12.05 23.32
C ASP A 398 2.66 13.57 23.07
N ASN A 399 3.39 13.94 22.03
CA ASN A 399 3.60 15.32 21.58
C ASN A 399 2.68 15.73 20.40
N GLY A 400 1.58 15.02 20.17
CA GLY A 400 0.54 15.39 19.22
C GLY A 400 0.91 15.13 17.74
N LEU A 401 1.77 14.14 17.45
CA LEU A 401 2.11 13.74 16.10
C LEU A 401 1.96 12.22 15.92
N LEU A 402 1.16 11.79 14.95
CA LEU A 402 1.06 10.39 14.56
C LEU A 402 2.11 10.08 13.51
N VAL A 403 3.00 9.16 13.82
CA VAL A 403 3.97 8.55 12.91
C VAL A 403 3.80 7.04 12.89
N ARG A 404 4.48 6.32 12.00
CA ARG A 404 4.49 4.85 11.99
C ARG A 404 5.90 4.34 12.26
N ALA A 405 6.03 3.40 13.20
CA ALA A 405 7.26 2.63 13.39
C ALA A 405 7.17 1.30 12.63
N THR A 406 8.22 0.94 11.91
CA THR A 406 8.38 -0.36 11.24
C THR A 406 9.85 -0.79 11.28
N GLY A 407 10.16 -1.84 12.04
CA GLY A 407 11.54 -2.12 12.39
C GLY A 407 12.15 -0.93 13.14
N ASP A 408 13.35 -0.53 12.75
CA ASP A 408 14.03 0.67 13.29
C ASP A 408 13.78 1.93 12.42
N ILE A 409 12.66 1.98 11.69
CA ILE A 409 12.33 3.05 10.77
C ILE A 409 11.06 3.77 11.23
N ILE A 410 11.11 5.10 11.24
CA ILE A 410 9.92 5.96 11.32
C ILE A 410 9.48 6.31 9.91
N ALA A 411 8.25 5.93 9.57
CA ALA A 411 7.66 6.22 8.27
C ALA A 411 6.58 7.30 8.38
N LEU A 412 6.57 8.19 7.39
CA LEU A 412 5.64 9.30 7.23
C LEU A 412 5.02 9.27 5.84
N SER A 413 3.74 9.60 5.79
CA SER A 413 2.92 9.65 4.56
C SER A 413 1.65 10.46 4.82
N PRO A 414 1.73 11.77 5.03
CA PRO A 414 0.60 12.60 5.45
C PRO A 414 -0.51 12.60 4.41
N PRO A 415 -1.75 13.00 4.75
CA PRO A 415 -2.75 13.33 3.75
C PRO A 415 -2.21 14.34 2.73
N LEU A 416 -2.63 14.23 1.46
CA LEU A 416 -2.11 15.08 0.36
C LEU A 416 -2.52 16.55 0.49
N ILE A 417 -3.44 16.86 1.40
CA ILE A 417 -3.86 18.21 1.77
C ILE A 417 -2.89 18.90 2.73
N VAL A 418 -1.78 18.23 3.10
CA VAL A 418 -0.76 18.77 4.01
C VAL A 418 -0.24 20.11 3.53
N GLU A 419 0.03 21.03 4.45
CA GLU A 419 0.62 22.34 4.18
C GLU A 419 2.06 22.40 4.68
N LYS A 420 2.87 23.35 4.13
CA LYS A 420 4.28 23.52 4.50
C LYS A 420 4.48 23.69 6.00
N VAL A 421 3.61 24.47 6.68
CA VAL A 421 3.69 24.68 8.12
C VAL A 421 3.55 23.37 8.90
N GLN A 422 2.70 22.46 8.41
CA GLN A 422 2.50 21.14 9.04
C GLN A 422 3.68 20.19 8.73
N ILE A 423 4.29 20.32 7.55
CA ILE A 423 5.52 19.60 7.20
C ILE A 423 6.64 20.02 8.15
N ASP A 424 6.84 21.33 8.35
CA ASP A 424 7.82 21.88 9.27
C ASP A 424 7.57 21.43 10.71
N GLU A 425 6.32 21.41 11.14
CA GLU A 425 5.92 20.92 12.46
C GLU A 425 6.28 19.43 12.65
N MET A 426 5.99 18.58 11.65
CA MET A 426 6.29 17.14 11.72
C MET A 426 7.78 16.89 11.91
N PHE A 427 8.59 17.42 11.01
CA PHE A 427 10.04 17.17 11.05
C PHE A 427 10.73 17.93 12.19
N GLY A 428 10.25 19.11 12.56
CA GLY A 428 10.73 19.84 13.73
C GLY A 428 10.54 19.04 15.02
N LYS A 429 9.33 18.53 15.26
CA LYS A 429 9.01 17.66 16.42
C LYS A 429 9.86 16.40 16.43
N ILE A 430 9.99 15.71 15.29
CA ILE A 430 10.85 14.51 15.22
C ILE A 430 12.29 14.87 15.56
N GLY A 431 12.84 15.96 15.02
CA GLY A 431 14.20 16.41 15.31
C GLY A 431 14.42 16.75 16.78
N GLU A 432 13.44 17.37 17.44
CA GLU A 432 13.48 17.63 18.88
C GLU A 432 13.47 16.35 19.73
N LEU A 433 12.56 15.44 19.40
CA LEU A 433 12.40 14.18 20.13
C LEU A 433 13.59 13.24 19.96
N LEU A 434 14.23 13.23 18.78
CA LEU A 434 15.47 12.47 18.54
C LEU A 434 16.62 12.86 19.48
N ARG A 435 16.65 14.10 19.97
CA ARG A 435 17.65 14.54 20.97
C ARG A 435 17.38 14.00 22.36
N ALA A 436 16.12 13.66 22.66
CA ALA A 436 15.68 13.21 23.98
C ALA A 436 15.66 11.69 24.17
N ILE A 437 15.55 10.92 23.08
CA ILE A 437 15.57 9.44 23.14
C ILE A 437 16.99 8.88 23.28
N GLU A 438 17.11 7.66 23.85
CA GLU A 438 18.39 6.96 24.04
C GLU A 438 18.85 6.19 22.79
#